data_69f8c06d019bfd5a58cd09b9b3b15b55
#
_entry.id   69f8c06d019bfd5a58cd09b9b3b15b55
#
_cell.length_a   1.000
_cell.length_b   1.000
_cell.length_c   1.000
_cell.angle_alpha   90.00
_cell.angle_beta   90.00
_cell.angle_gamma   90.00
#
_symmetry.space_group_name_H-M   'P 1'
#
loop_
_entity.id
_entity.type
_entity.pdbx_description
1 polymer ?
#
loop_
_entity_poly.entity_id
_entity_poly.type
_entity_poly.pdbx_seq_one_letter_code
_entity_poly.pdbx_strand_id
1 'polypeptide(L)'
;EDLEELNYGEIGELCMTGPAMMLHYAGWRGDELTERTLINHPDGNCWLHTGDKAYINEHGIVYILGRGTTKRFGGGELYMMRMETKAVRVAGVEDGFFCFVPDQDHEGYFLPYFFVILDETKSLDEVKAGLADALEEYEYPVDIRVIKERPYFHFKTNRKELTAAILEELN
;
A
#
# COMPACT_ATOMS: atom_id res chain seq x y z
N GLU A 1 -11.17 -7.86 17.66
CA GLU A 1 -10.22 -8.42 16.66
C GLU A 1 -9.61 -9.64 17.30
N ASP A 2 -9.66 -10.77 16.62
CA ASP A 2 -9.10 -12.01 17.09
C ASP A 2 -7.58 -11.93 16.92
N LEU A 3 -6.83 -12.03 18.02
CA LEU A 3 -5.37 -12.02 18.02
C LEU A 3 -4.87 -13.45 17.69
N GLU A 4 -5.28 -13.97 16.54
CA GLU A 4 -4.91 -15.30 16.08
C GLU A 4 -3.70 -15.25 15.14
N GLU A 5 -2.79 -16.19 15.33
CA GLU A 5 -1.69 -16.42 14.41
C GLU A 5 -2.24 -17.07 13.12
N LEU A 6 -1.90 -16.49 11.97
CA LEU A 6 -2.32 -16.97 10.65
C LEU A 6 -1.33 -17.99 10.10
N ASN A 7 -1.81 -18.83 9.18
CA ASN A 7 -0.94 -19.78 8.49
C ASN A 7 -0.05 -19.09 7.44
N TYR A 8 1.01 -19.79 7.03
CA TYR A 8 1.86 -19.32 5.93
C TYR A 8 1.05 -19.05 4.66
N GLY A 9 1.30 -17.89 4.03
CA GLY A 9 0.59 -17.43 2.84
C GLY A 9 -0.70 -16.66 3.09
N GLU A 10 -1.24 -16.71 4.31
CA GLU A 10 -2.43 -15.91 4.67
C GLU A 10 -2.06 -14.46 4.97
N ILE A 11 -2.91 -13.54 4.52
CA ILE A 11 -2.69 -12.10 4.67
C ILE A 11 -3.28 -11.63 6.00
N GLY A 12 -2.42 -11.04 6.84
CA GLY A 12 -2.80 -10.44 8.11
C GLY A 12 -2.08 -9.14 8.41
N GLU A 13 -2.21 -8.65 9.63
CA GLU A 13 -1.38 -7.57 10.13
C GLU A 13 0.00 -8.10 10.52
N LEU A 14 1.05 -7.38 10.12
CA LEU A 14 2.40 -7.69 10.58
C LEU A 14 2.56 -7.24 12.03
N CYS A 15 2.72 -8.21 12.92
CA CYS A 15 3.03 -7.99 14.31
C CYS A 15 4.45 -8.45 14.64
N MET A 16 5.12 -7.77 15.54
CA MET A 16 6.50 -8.08 15.93
C MET A 16 6.64 -8.09 17.45
N THR A 17 7.47 -9.00 17.96
CA THR A 17 7.91 -9.01 19.36
C THR A 17 9.38 -9.34 19.45
N GLY A 18 10.01 -9.02 20.56
CA GLY A 18 11.40 -9.33 20.80
C GLY A 18 12.12 -8.34 21.72
N PRO A 19 13.38 -8.61 22.08
CA PRO A 19 14.12 -7.82 23.07
C PRO A 19 14.50 -6.41 22.63
N ALA A 20 14.42 -6.12 21.33
CA ALA A 20 14.73 -4.80 20.76
C ALA A 20 13.47 -3.94 20.53
N MET A 21 12.32 -4.38 21.01
CA MET A 21 11.07 -3.61 20.91
C MET A 21 11.13 -2.31 21.69
N MET A 22 10.48 -1.27 21.16
CA MET A 22 10.28 -0.03 21.91
C MET A 22 9.46 -0.26 23.18
N LEU A 23 9.67 0.58 24.19
CA LEU A 23 8.90 0.53 25.43
C LEU A 23 7.61 1.36 25.34
N HIS A 24 7.67 2.51 24.69
CA HIS A 24 6.56 3.43 24.50
C HIS A 24 6.89 4.50 23.44
N TYR A 25 5.84 5.15 22.95
CA TYR A 25 5.99 6.38 22.16
C TYR A 25 6.22 7.58 23.08
N ALA A 26 7.09 8.51 22.67
CA ALA A 26 7.31 9.77 23.37
C ALA A 26 6.40 10.89 22.82
N GLY A 27 6.18 11.93 23.64
CA GLY A 27 5.46 13.15 23.24
C GLY A 27 4.01 13.19 23.72
N TRP A 28 3.28 14.24 23.35
CA TRP A 28 1.95 14.56 23.90
C TRP A 28 0.84 13.54 23.57
N ARG A 29 1.07 12.68 22.56
CA ARG A 29 0.18 11.55 22.23
C ARG A 29 0.84 10.19 22.46
N GLY A 30 1.94 10.17 23.23
CA GLY A 30 2.74 8.96 23.41
C GLY A 30 1.95 7.83 24.02
N ASP A 31 1.18 8.10 25.08
CA ASP A 31 0.40 7.05 25.79
C ASP A 31 -0.69 6.47 24.89
N GLU A 32 -1.49 7.31 24.22
CA GLU A 32 -2.53 6.89 23.27
C GLU A 32 -1.96 6.01 22.15
N LEU A 33 -0.83 6.43 21.58
CA LEU A 33 -0.16 5.68 20.50
C LEU A 33 0.40 4.35 21.01
N THR A 34 0.94 4.35 22.23
CA THR A 34 1.49 3.15 22.86
C THR A 34 0.40 2.12 23.11
N GLU A 35 -0.70 2.52 23.74
CA GLU A 35 -1.84 1.63 24.03
C GLU A 35 -2.45 1.02 22.77
N ARG A 36 -2.48 1.78 21.67
CA ARG A 36 -3.02 1.31 20.40
C ARG A 36 -2.07 0.39 19.64
N THR A 37 -0.76 0.50 19.88
CA THR A 37 0.27 -0.14 19.05
C THR A 37 0.96 -1.30 19.75
N LEU A 38 1.14 -1.20 21.09
CA LEU A 38 1.71 -2.27 21.91
C LEU A 38 0.60 -3.02 22.63
N ILE A 39 0.31 -4.23 22.14
CA ILE A 39 -0.82 -5.03 22.62
C ILE A 39 -0.30 -6.32 23.27
N ASN A 40 -0.82 -6.64 24.45
CA ASN A 40 -0.55 -7.92 25.10
C ASN A 40 -1.40 -9.02 24.46
N HIS A 41 -0.75 -10.04 23.95
CA HIS A 41 -1.40 -11.20 23.34
C HIS A 41 -1.64 -12.32 24.35
N PRO A 42 -2.52 -13.30 24.03
CA PRO A 42 -2.80 -14.45 24.89
C PRO A 42 -1.57 -15.33 25.18
N ASP A 43 -0.53 -15.25 24.37
CA ASP A 43 0.76 -15.94 24.57
C ASP A 43 1.61 -15.37 25.72
N GLY A 44 1.13 -14.27 26.33
CA GLY A 44 1.81 -13.56 27.42
C GLY A 44 2.89 -12.56 26.97
N ASN A 45 3.10 -12.40 25.68
CA ASN A 45 4.04 -11.43 25.13
C ASN A 45 3.34 -10.14 24.73
N CYS A 46 4.10 -9.02 24.80
CA CYS A 46 3.68 -7.76 24.20
C CYS A 46 4.13 -7.73 22.74
N TRP A 47 3.21 -7.42 21.86
CA TRP A 47 3.42 -7.35 20.41
C TRP A 47 3.24 -5.94 19.88
N LEU A 48 4.12 -5.53 18.99
CA LEU A 48 4.00 -4.29 18.22
C LEU A 48 3.12 -4.57 17.00
N HIS A 49 1.95 -3.94 16.95
CA HIS A 49 1.07 -3.90 15.80
C HIS A 49 1.54 -2.80 14.85
N THR A 50 2.06 -3.19 13.67
CA THR A 50 2.68 -2.22 12.74
C THR A 50 1.66 -1.43 11.92
N GLY A 51 0.43 -1.94 11.78
CA GLY A 51 -0.58 -1.44 10.87
C GLY A 51 -0.30 -1.78 9.40
N ASP A 52 0.73 -2.58 9.12
CA ASP A 52 1.07 -3.02 7.78
C ASP A 52 0.46 -4.40 7.49
N LYS A 53 -0.17 -4.57 6.33
CA LYS A 53 -0.61 -5.87 5.82
C LYS A 53 0.56 -6.61 5.20
N ALA A 54 0.69 -7.89 5.58
CA ALA A 54 1.76 -8.75 5.11
C ALA A 54 1.30 -10.21 5.07
N TYR A 55 2.10 -11.06 4.43
CA TYR A 55 2.07 -12.51 4.63
C TYR A 55 3.49 -13.04 4.79
N ILE A 56 3.63 -14.20 5.41
CA ILE A 56 4.90 -14.90 5.55
C ILE A 56 4.80 -16.18 4.74
N ASN A 57 5.79 -16.46 3.90
CA ASN A 57 5.80 -17.71 3.15
C ASN A 57 6.38 -18.88 3.99
N GLU A 58 6.29 -20.10 3.49
CA GLU A 58 6.80 -21.33 4.13
C GLU A 58 8.32 -21.32 4.42
N HIS A 59 9.07 -20.39 3.80
CA HIS A 59 10.51 -20.20 4.04
C HIS A 59 10.78 -19.09 5.08
N GLY A 60 9.75 -18.53 5.72
CA GLY A 60 9.86 -17.46 6.71
C GLY A 60 10.15 -16.08 6.12
N ILE A 61 9.97 -15.89 4.80
CA ILE A 61 10.16 -14.58 4.16
C ILE A 61 8.89 -13.76 4.29
N VAL A 62 9.02 -12.55 4.84
CA VAL A 62 7.93 -11.59 5.01
C VAL A 62 7.73 -10.78 3.72
N TYR A 63 6.50 -10.74 3.22
CA TYR A 63 6.09 -9.93 2.08
C TYR A 63 5.14 -8.84 2.56
N ILE A 64 5.61 -7.59 2.59
CA ILE A 64 4.80 -6.44 2.98
C ILE A 64 3.97 -5.99 1.77
N LEU A 65 2.65 -5.88 1.95
CA LEU A 65 1.70 -5.56 0.87
C LEU A 65 1.30 -4.08 0.86
N GLY A 66 1.32 -3.44 2.02
CA GLY A 66 0.96 -2.04 2.19
C GLY A 66 0.34 -1.76 3.55
N ARG A 67 -0.08 -0.52 3.77
CA ARG A 67 -0.64 -0.07 5.05
C ARG A 67 -2.16 0.10 4.96
N GLY A 68 -2.84 -0.36 6.01
CA GLY A 68 -4.29 -0.24 6.14
C GLY A 68 -5.07 -1.15 5.19
N THR A 69 -6.38 -0.95 5.14
CA THR A 69 -7.29 -1.66 4.25
C THR A 69 -7.88 -0.68 3.26
N THR A 70 -7.56 -0.84 1.98
CA THR A 70 -8.09 -0.04 0.87
C THR A 70 -8.77 -0.99 -0.10
N LYS A 71 -10.01 -0.72 -0.47
CA LYS A 71 -10.82 -1.59 -1.34
C LYS A 71 -11.32 -0.83 -2.55
N ARG A 72 -11.47 -1.54 -3.68
CA ARG A 72 -12.17 -1.06 -4.86
C ARG A 72 -13.59 -1.63 -4.88
N PHE A 73 -14.58 -0.78 -5.21
CA PHE A 73 -15.97 -1.24 -5.36
C PHE A 73 -16.08 -2.28 -6.47
N GLY A 74 -16.78 -3.37 -6.19
CA GLY A 74 -16.90 -4.50 -7.12
C GLY A 74 -15.64 -5.34 -7.33
N GLY A 75 -14.56 -5.03 -6.60
CA GLY A 75 -13.27 -5.72 -6.69
C GLY A 75 -12.78 -6.21 -5.33
N GLY A 76 -11.45 -6.30 -5.19
CA GLY A 76 -10.76 -6.75 -3.99
C GLY A 76 -10.06 -5.64 -3.21
N GLU A 77 -9.23 -6.07 -2.27
CA GLU A 77 -8.32 -5.17 -1.54
C GLU A 77 -7.16 -4.71 -2.43
N LEU A 78 -6.89 -3.41 -2.40
CA LEU A 78 -5.79 -2.78 -3.11
C LEU A 78 -4.55 -2.72 -2.22
N TYR A 79 -3.53 -3.49 -2.55
CA TYR A 79 -2.28 -3.54 -1.81
C TYR A 79 -1.21 -2.73 -2.54
N MET A 80 -1.01 -1.49 -2.08
CA MET A 80 -0.16 -0.50 -2.78
C MET A 80 1.23 -1.03 -3.11
N MET A 81 1.95 -1.60 -2.16
CA MET A 81 3.32 -2.07 -2.38
C MET A 81 3.38 -3.27 -3.34
N ARG A 82 2.38 -4.16 -3.27
CA ARG A 82 2.26 -5.28 -4.21
C ARG A 82 2.02 -4.77 -5.64
N MET A 83 1.08 -3.85 -5.80
CA MET A 83 0.75 -3.24 -7.09
C MET A 83 1.95 -2.48 -7.68
N GLU A 84 2.61 -1.64 -6.88
CA GLU A 84 3.82 -0.92 -7.31
C GLU A 84 4.95 -1.88 -7.70
N THR A 85 5.19 -2.92 -6.92
CA THR A 85 6.22 -3.94 -7.22
C THR A 85 5.95 -4.67 -8.54
N LYS A 86 4.68 -4.94 -8.88
CA LYS A 86 4.30 -5.52 -10.18
C LYS A 86 4.46 -4.49 -11.31
N ALA A 87 3.95 -3.27 -11.11
CA ALA A 87 3.92 -2.24 -12.14
C ALA A 87 5.31 -1.75 -12.58
N VAL A 88 6.25 -1.57 -11.64
CA VAL A 88 7.62 -1.14 -11.98
C VAL A 88 8.46 -2.21 -12.68
N ARG A 89 7.98 -3.44 -12.76
CA ARG A 89 8.62 -4.53 -13.53
C ARG A 89 8.12 -4.61 -14.96
N VAL A 90 7.10 -3.86 -15.32
CA VAL A 90 6.59 -3.79 -16.69
C VAL A 90 7.64 -3.11 -17.58
N ALA A 91 7.93 -3.72 -18.72
CA ALA A 91 8.89 -3.16 -19.68
C ALA A 91 8.43 -1.76 -20.13
N GLY A 92 9.35 -0.80 -20.16
CA GLY A 92 9.08 0.60 -20.48
C GLY A 92 8.81 1.50 -19.27
N VAL A 93 8.72 0.92 -18.05
CA VAL A 93 8.55 1.67 -16.81
C VAL A 93 9.92 1.87 -16.15
N GLU A 94 10.39 3.12 -16.08
CA GLU A 94 11.57 3.51 -15.32
C GLU A 94 11.26 3.62 -13.83
N ASP A 95 10.14 4.29 -13.50
CA ASP A 95 9.62 4.42 -12.15
C ASP A 95 8.10 4.59 -12.19
N GLY A 96 7.42 4.23 -11.10
CA GLY A 96 5.98 4.40 -11.01
C GLY A 96 5.44 4.20 -9.60
N PHE A 97 4.29 4.80 -9.34
CA PHE A 97 3.62 4.67 -8.05
C PHE A 97 2.11 4.87 -8.19
N PHE A 98 1.38 4.30 -7.26
CA PHE A 98 -0.07 4.46 -7.18
C PHE A 98 -0.49 5.57 -6.22
N CYS A 99 -1.59 6.25 -6.56
CA CYS A 99 -2.42 7.03 -5.65
C CYS A 99 -3.80 6.40 -5.58
N PHE A 100 -4.30 6.18 -4.38
CA PHE A 100 -5.68 5.72 -4.16
C PHE A 100 -6.55 6.93 -3.85
N VAL A 101 -7.46 7.23 -4.77
CA VAL A 101 -8.36 8.37 -4.69
C VAL A 101 -9.72 7.88 -4.18
N PRO A 102 -10.35 8.53 -3.19
CA PRO A 102 -11.69 8.17 -2.78
C PRO A 102 -12.66 8.10 -3.96
N ASP A 103 -13.42 7.02 -4.05
CA ASP A 103 -14.47 6.86 -5.04
C ASP A 103 -15.66 7.74 -4.65
N GLN A 104 -16.03 8.70 -5.50
CA GLN A 104 -17.12 9.64 -5.22
C GLN A 104 -18.51 8.99 -5.32
N ASP A 105 -18.62 7.90 -6.05
CA ASP A 105 -19.87 7.16 -6.25
C ASP A 105 -20.09 6.08 -5.18
N HIS A 106 -19.00 5.64 -4.49
CA HIS A 106 -19.07 4.55 -3.52
C HIS A 106 -18.26 4.89 -2.26
N GLU A 107 -18.95 5.33 -1.22
CA GLU A 107 -18.32 5.71 0.06
C GLU A 107 -17.51 4.57 0.67
N GLY A 108 -16.28 4.88 1.11
CA GLY A 108 -15.35 3.92 1.72
C GLY A 108 -14.55 3.09 0.73
N TYR A 109 -14.75 3.28 -0.58
CA TYR A 109 -13.98 2.65 -1.64
C TYR A 109 -13.03 3.64 -2.32
N PHE A 110 -12.08 3.10 -3.10
CA PHE A 110 -11.01 3.88 -3.72
C PHE A 110 -10.78 3.45 -5.16
N LEU A 111 -10.35 4.41 -5.96
CA LEU A 111 -9.95 4.22 -7.35
C LEU A 111 -8.42 4.33 -7.46
N PRO A 112 -7.74 3.34 -8.07
CA PRO A 112 -6.30 3.39 -8.28
C PRO A 112 -5.96 4.29 -9.47
N TYR A 113 -5.08 5.26 -9.27
CA TYR A 113 -4.44 6.08 -10.30
C TYR A 113 -2.96 5.72 -10.33
N PHE A 114 -2.39 5.52 -11.52
CA PHE A 114 -0.98 5.19 -11.68
C PHE A 114 -0.22 6.34 -12.30
N PHE A 115 0.83 6.80 -11.63
CA PHE A 115 1.78 7.77 -12.14
C PHE A 115 3.02 7.04 -12.59
N VAL A 116 3.47 7.29 -13.82
CA VAL A 116 4.56 6.54 -14.44
C VAL A 116 5.58 7.47 -15.07
N ILE A 117 6.86 7.13 -14.89
CA ILE A 117 8.00 7.65 -15.66
C ILE A 117 8.37 6.56 -16.65
N LEU A 118 8.39 6.91 -17.95
CA LEU A 118 8.73 5.98 -19.01
C LEU A 118 10.24 6.01 -19.26
N ASP A 119 10.82 4.84 -19.54
CA ASP A 119 12.24 4.70 -19.93
C ASP A 119 12.51 4.94 -21.41
N GLU A 120 11.48 5.41 -22.16
CA GLU A 120 11.50 5.68 -23.61
C GLU A 120 11.73 4.44 -24.49
N THR A 121 11.87 3.24 -23.94
CA THR A 121 12.00 2.00 -24.73
C THR A 121 10.68 1.49 -25.25
N LYS A 122 9.57 1.88 -24.58
CA LYS A 122 8.20 1.47 -24.89
C LYS A 122 7.26 2.68 -24.95
N SER A 123 6.24 2.57 -25.79
CA SER A 123 5.13 3.51 -25.83
C SER A 123 4.22 3.34 -24.60
N LEU A 124 3.46 4.39 -24.26
CA LEU A 124 2.47 4.30 -23.18
C LEU A 124 1.44 3.17 -23.41
N ASP A 125 1.06 2.90 -24.67
CA ASP A 125 0.09 1.84 -24.98
C ASP A 125 0.68 0.43 -24.74
N GLU A 126 1.98 0.23 -25.03
CA GLU A 126 2.65 -1.02 -24.70
C GLU A 126 2.78 -1.18 -23.17
N VAL A 127 3.05 -0.10 -22.42
CA VAL A 127 3.08 -0.12 -20.95
C VAL A 127 1.69 -0.42 -20.39
N LYS A 128 0.62 0.17 -20.93
CA LYS A 128 -0.77 -0.17 -20.54
C LYS A 128 -1.09 -1.65 -20.72
N ALA A 129 -0.69 -2.22 -21.86
CA ALA A 129 -0.87 -3.64 -22.11
C ALA A 129 -0.11 -4.51 -21.09
N GLY A 130 1.16 -4.16 -20.81
CA GLY A 130 1.96 -4.86 -19.82
C GLY A 130 1.40 -4.74 -18.39
N LEU A 131 0.80 -3.59 -18.05
CA LEU A 131 0.12 -3.42 -16.75
C LEU A 131 -1.14 -4.28 -16.66
N ALA A 132 -1.90 -4.42 -17.75
CA ALA A 132 -3.07 -5.28 -17.78
C ALA A 132 -2.72 -6.77 -17.60
N ASP A 133 -1.56 -7.19 -18.09
CA ASP A 133 -1.05 -8.56 -17.88
C ASP A 133 -0.48 -8.78 -16.46
N ALA A 134 0.05 -7.73 -15.83
CA ALA A 134 0.73 -7.83 -14.53
C ALA A 134 -0.19 -7.68 -13.32
N LEU A 135 -1.28 -6.91 -13.46
CA LEU A 135 -2.21 -6.56 -12.40
C LEU A 135 -3.51 -7.35 -12.51
N GLU A 136 -4.18 -7.57 -11.37
CA GLU A 136 -5.55 -8.07 -11.39
C GLU A 136 -6.48 -7.01 -11.99
N GLU A 137 -7.61 -7.40 -12.56
CA GLU A 137 -8.57 -6.48 -13.18
C GLU A 137 -8.97 -5.33 -12.25
N TYR A 138 -9.21 -5.64 -10.98
CA TYR A 138 -9.59 -4.64 -9.97
C TYR A 138 -8.40 -3.78 -9.48
N GLU A 139 -7.15 -4.22 -9.68
CA GLU A 139 -5.92 -3.47 -9.41
C GLU A 139 -5.59 -2.49 -10.55
N TYR A 140 -6.12 -2.75 -11.77
CA TYR A 140 -5.81 -1.93 -12.93
C TYR A 140 -6.26 -0.48 -12.74
N PRO A 141 -5.39 0.51 -12.97
CA PRO A 141 -5.67 1.92 -12.70
C PRO A 141 -6.80 2.45 -13.61
N VAL A 142 -7.64 3.32 -13.04
CA VAL A 142 -8.68 4.03 -13.79
C VAL A 142 -8.08 5.09 -14.71
N ASP A 143 -6.89 5.60 -14.35
CA ASP A 143 -6.13 6.57 -15.13
C ASP A 143 -4.63 6.33 -14.96
N ILE A 144 -3.86 6.55 -16.06
CA ILE A 144 -2.41 6.40 -16.09
C ILE A 144 -1.81 7.73 -16.57
N ARG A 145 -1.04 8.38 -15.68
CA ARG A 145 -0.46 9.69 -15.90
C ARG A 145 1.05 9.62 -16.08
N VAL A 146 1.53 10.03 -17.23
CA VAL A 146 2.98 10.14 -17.48
C VAL A 146 3.50 11.40 -16.80
N ILE A 147 4.53 11.23 -16.00
CA ILE A 147 5.22 12.33 -15.30
C ILE A 147 6.71 12.30 -15.63
N LYS A 148 7.39 13.42 -15.42
CA LYS A 148 8.84 13.53 -15.67
C LYS A 148 9.68 13.18 -14.45
N GLU A 149 9.13 13.42 -13.24
CA GLU A 149 9.80 13.16 -11.98
C GLU A 149 8.77 12.82 -10.90
N ARG A 150 9.19 12.03 -9.93
CA ARG A 150 8.37 11.68 -8.78
C ARG A 150 8.28 12.87 -7.81
N PRO A 151 7.08 13.33 -7.45
CA PRO A 151 6.94 14.41 -6.47
C PRO A 151 7.25 13.88 -5.07
N TYR A 152 8.20 14.52 -4.40
CA TYR A 152 8.60 14.17 -3.04
C TYR A 152 8.18 15.24 -2.02
N PHE A 153 7.79 14.77 -0.84
CA PHE A 153 7.65 15.57 0.35
C PHE A 153 8.29 14.84 1.54
N HIS A 154 9.29 15.43 2.16
CA HIS A 154 10.07 14.79 3.24
C HIS A 154 10.50 13.35 2.92
N PHE A 155 11.14 13.16 1.77
CA PHE A 155 11.66 11.86 1.26
C PHE A 155 10.58 10.80 0.94
N LYS A 156 9.29 11.15 0.98
CA LYS A 156 8.19 10.28 0.60
C LYS A 156 7.47 10.85 -0.62
N THR A 157 6.90 9.97 -1.45
CA THR A 157 6.00 10.40 -2.54
C THR A 157 4.86 11.24 -1.97
N ASN A 158 4.63 12.45 -2.51
CA ASN A 158 3.59 13.38 -2.07
C ASN A 158 2.20 12.99 -2.59
N ARG A 159 1.73 11.80 -2.21
CA ARG A 159 0.43 11.28 -2.66
C ARG A 159 -0.75 12.13 -2.21
N LYS A 160 -0.63 12.81 -1.07
CA LYS A 160 -1.72 13.65 -0.53
C LYS A 160 -2.06 14.80 -1.46
N GLU A 161 -1.06 15.51 -1.97
CA GLU A 161 -1.24 16.62 -2.90
C GLU A 161 -1.80 16.13 -4.24
N LEU A 162 -1.26 15.01 -4.77
CA LEU A 162 -1.76 14.42 -6.00
C LEU A 162 -3.21 13.96 -5.88
N THR A 163 -3.58 13.33 -4.77
CA THR A 163 -4.98 12.94 -4.51
C THR A 163 -5.89 14.15 -4.46
N ALA A 164 -5.46 15.24 -3.80
CA ALA A 164 -6.25 16.48 -3.75
C ALA A 164 -6.42 17.09 -5.15
N ALA A 165 -5.36 17.15 -5.95
CA ALA A 165 -5.42 17.65 -7.33
C ALA A 165 -6.37 16.82 -8.22
N ILE A 166 -6.34 15.50 -8.10
CA ILE A 166 -7.27 14.62 -8.83
C ILE A 166 -8.72 14.89 -8.41
N LEU A 167 -8.98 15.03 -7.11
CA LEU A 167 -10.34 15.32 -6.62
C LEU A 167 -10.86 16.69 -7.08
N GLU A 168 -9.97 17.69 -7.23
CA GLU A 168 -10.31 18.99 -7.80
C GLU A 168 -10.65 18.90 -9.30
N GLU A 169 -9.97 18.03 -10.05
CA GLU A 169 -10.27 17.80 -11.47
C GLU A 169 -11.59 17.06 -11.70
N LEU A 170 -12.03 16.24 -10.73
CA LEU A 170 -13.27 15.44 -10.83
C LEU A 170 -14.52 16.22 -10.41
N ASN A 171 -14.40 17.40 -9.77
CA ASN A 171 -15.49 18.28 -9.35
C ASN A 171 -15.77 19.38 -10.38
#